data_3a2b441c478d92766c8db10e26042f5a
#
_entry.id   3a2b441c478d92766c8db10e26042f5a
#
_cell.length_a   1.000
_cell.length_b   1.000
_cell.length_c   1.000
_cell.angle_alpha   90.00
_cell.angle_beta   90.00
_cell.angle_gamma   90.00
#
_symmetry.space_group_name_H-M   'P 1'
#
loop_
_entity.id
_entity.type
_entity.pdbx_description
1 polymer ?
#
loop_
_entity_poly.entity_id
_entity_poly.type
_entity_poly.pdbx_seq_one_letter_code
_entity_poly.pdbx_strand_id
1 'polypeptide(L)'
;MSGDDCVIEAKSARRQGRLSDATALYEEAAESFQAENQLARWAHALRHAAEFAVRAGDSPRGLREAQIVVEYYRSSPPPTLEMANALRVMALAEMAAGENDSAVSHWIEARELYLHAGVADGVLEADRRVAVLAAVA
;
A
#
# COMPACT_ATOMS: atom_id res chain seq x y z
N MET A 1 3.28 6.31 -22.73
CA MET A 1 3.39 4.89 -22.35
C MET A 1 2.05 4.38 -21.87
N SER A 2 1.74 3.12 -22.13
CA SER A 2 0.57 2.48 -21.56
C SER A 2 0.77 2.24 -20.06
N GLY A 3 -0.32 1.93 -19.35
CA GLY A 3 -0.24 1.55 -17.95
C GLY A 3 0.66 0.33 -17.73
N ASP A 4 0.55 -0.66 -18.61
CA ASP A 4 1.40 -1.86 -18.55
C ASP A 4 2.88 -1.52 -18.73
N ASP A 5 3.21 -0.65 -19.67
CA ASP A 5 4.59 -0.21 -19.88
C ASP A 5 5.14 0.52 -18.65
N CYS A 6 4.32 1.38 -18.05
CA CYS A 6 4.69 2.09 -16.82
C CYS A 6 4.98 1.10 -15.68
N VAL A 7 4.17 0.05 -15.53
CA VAL A 7 4.38 -0.97 -14.51
C VAL A 7 5.71 -1.72 -14.74
N ILE A 8 6.02 -2.06 -15.98
CA ILE A 8 7.28 -2.71 -16.32
C ILE A 8 8.47 -1.84 -15.92
N GLU A 9 8.42 -0.56 -16.27
CA GLU A 9 9.49 0.37 -15.91
C GLU A 9 9.55 0.64 -14.40
N ALA A 10 8.40 0.68 -13.73
CA ALA A 10 8.35 0.83 -12.28
C ALA A 10 9.05 -0.33 -11.57
N LYS A 11 8.80 -1.56 -12.03
CA LYS A 11 9.46 -2.74 -11.47
C LYS A 11 10.97 -2.70 -11.71
N SER A 12 11.40 -2.22 -12.87
CA SER A 12 12.82 -2.04 -13.16
C SER A 12 13.45 -0.98 -12.23
N ALA A 13 12.78 0.15 -12.04
CA ALA A 13 13.26 1.19 -11.14
C ALA A 13 13.37 0.67 -9.70
N ARG A 14 12.39 -0.10 -9.25
CA ARG A 14 12.42 -0.75 -7.94
C ARG A 14 13.63 -1.65 -7.77
N ARG A 15 13.91 -2.51 -8.75
CA ARG A 15 15.07 -3.42 -8.70
C ARG A 15 16.39 -2.67 -8.62
N GLN A 16 16.44 -1.47 -9.19
CA GLN A 16 17.62 -0.61 -9.18
C GLN A 16 17.68 0.30 -7.95
N GLY A 17 16.73 0.19 -7.03
CA GLY A 17 16.69 1.02 -5.83
C GLY A 17 16.23 2.46 -6.08
N ARG A 18 15.71 2.78 -7.26
CA ARG A 18 15.21 4.11 -7.61
C ARG A 18 13.75 4.22 -7.17
N LEU A 19 13.55 4.38 -5.86
CA LEU A 19 12.22 4.30 -5.25
C LEU A 19 11.31 5.47 -5.63
N SER A 20 11.84 6.69 -5.71
CA SER A 20 11.04 7.85 -6.14
C SER A 20 10.60 7.71 -7.59
N ASP A 21 11.45 7.16 -8.46
CA ASP A 21 11.08 6.90 -9.85
C ASP A 21 10.01 5.81 -9.92
N ALA A 22 10.13 4.76 -9.10
CA ALA A 22 9.13 3.72 -9.04
C ALA A 22 7.76 4.28 -8.62
N THR A 23 7.74 5.16 -7.62
CA THR A 23 6.52 5.84 -7.19
C THR A 23 5.87 6.60 -8.35
N ALA A 24 6.63 7.44 -9.03
CA ALA A 24 6.11 8.25 -10.13
C ALA A 24 5.58 7.38 -11.27
N LEU A 25 6.27 6.29 -11.60
CA LEU A 25 5.86 5.38 -12.67
C LEU A 25 4.59 4.60 -12.30
N TYR A 26 4.45 4.16 -11.05
CA TYR A 26 3.20 3.53 -10.62
C TYR A 26 2.04 4.52 -10.59
N GLU A 27 2.27 5.79 -10.23
CA GLU A 27 1.22 6.81 -10.32
C GLU A 27 0.78 7.04 -11.75
N GLU A 28 1.73 7.10 -12.68
CA GLU A 28 1.43 7.25 -14.10
C GLU A 28 0.64 6.04 -14.62
N ALA A 29 1.03 4.82 -14.19
CA ALA A 29 0.27 3.61 -14.50
C ALA A 29 -1.17 3.70 -13.96
N ALA A 30 -1.32 4.14 -12.72
CA ALA A 30 -2.65 4.29 -12.11
C ALA A 30 -3.52 5.27 -12.89
N GLU A 31 -2.98 6.41 -13.30
CA GLU A 31 -3.72 7.38 -14.13
C GLU A 31 -4.19 6.75 -15.45
N SER A 32 -3.33 5.98 -16.10
CA SER A 32 -3.66 5.30 -17.34
C SER A 32 -4.78 4.28 -17.16
N PHE A 33 -4.71 3.46 -16.11
CA PHE A 33 -5.74 2.47 -15.81
C PHE A 33 -7.07 3.12 -15.44
N GLN A 34 -7.03 4.22 -14.69
CA GLN A 34 -8.23 4.95 -14.33
C GLN A 34 -8.92 5.55 -15.56
N ALA A 35 -8.14 6.12 -16.47
CA ALA A 35 -8.67 6.69 -17.71
C ALA A 35 -9.35 5.62 -18.58
N GLU A 36 -8.92 4.38 -18.50
CA GLU A 36 -9.49 3.26 -19.23
C GLU A 36 -10.59 2.54 -18.41
N ASN A 37 -10.98 3.09 -17.28
CA ASN A 37 -11.96 2.52 -16.36
C ASN A 37 -11.59 1.10 -15.88
N GLN A 38 -10.28 0.83 -15.75
CA GLN A 38 -9.76 -0.42 -15.20
C GLN A 38 -9.45 -0.21 -13.72
N LEU A 39 -10.50 -0.15 -12.90
CA LEU A 39 -10.38 0.32 -11.51
C LEU A 39 -9.63 -0.64 -10.60
N ALA A 40 -9.72 -1.95 -10.83
CA ALA A 40 -8.94 -2.92 -10.05
C ALA A 40 -7.42 -2.72 -10.28
N ARG A 41 -7.03 -2.49 -11.52
CA ARG A 41 -5.62 -2.24 -11.88
C ARG A 41 -5.15 -0.87 -11.40
N TRP A 42 -6.03 0.13 -11.44
CA TRP A 42 -5.77 1.44 -10.87
C TRP A 42 -5.44 1.36 -9.39
N ALA A 43 -6.29 0.70 -8.61
CA ALA A 43 -6.09 0.57 -7.18
C ALA A 43 -4.80 -0.19 -6.86
N HIS A 44 -4.52 -1.27 -7.60
CA HIS A 44 -3.30 -2.07 -7.42
C HIS A 44 -2.05 -1.22 -7.69
N ALA A 45 -2.03 -0.46 -8.78
CA ALA A 45 -0.90 0.39 -9.12
C ALA A 45 -0.72 1.52 -8.09
N LEU A 46 -1.82 2.13 -7.65
CA LEU A 46 -1.76 3.20 -6.67
C LEU A 46 -1.25 2.71 -5.30
N ARG A 47 -1.61 1.48 -4.92
CA ARG A 47 -1.09 0.85 -3.70
C ARG A 47 0.43 0.70 -3.76
N HIS A 48 0.96 0.24 -4.90
CA HIS A 48 2.40 0.14 -5.09
C HIS A 48 3.07 1.52 -5.03
N ALA A 49 2.48 2.53 -5.67
CA ALA A 49 2.99 3.90 -5.59
C ALA A 49 3.08 4.37 -4.13
N ALA A 50 2.03 4.12 -3.35
CA ALA A 50 2.00 4.49 -1.94
C ALA A 50 3.11 3.82 -1.14
N GLU A 51 3.33 2.53 -1.35
CA GLU A 51 4.37 1.79 -0.64
C GLU A 51 5.76 2.37 -0.95
N PHE A 52 6.06 2.62 -2.21
CA PHE A 52 7.38 3.16 -2.59
C PHE A 52 7.56 4.61 -2.15
N ALA A 53 6.48 5.40 -2.11
CA ALA A 53 6.54 6.75 -1.54
C ALA A 53 6.96 6.70 -0.06
N VAL A 54 6.36 5.83 0.73
CA VAL A 54 6.74 5.66 2.14
C VAL A 54 8.20 5.24 2.26
N ARG A 55 8.63 4.26 1.47
CA ARG A 55 10.00 3.75 1.49
C ARG A 55 11.02 4.80 1.03
N ALA A 56 10.60 5.72 0.16
CA ALA A 56 11.44 6.84 -0.31
C ALA A 56 11.48 8.00 0.68
N GLY A 57 10.76 7.92 1.80
CA GLY A 57 10.74 8.97 2.80
C GLY A 57 9.64 10.02 2.61
N ASP A 58 8.71 9.80 1.68
CA ASP A 58 7.59 10.69 1.43
C ASP A 58 6.30 10.12 2.02
N SER A 59 6.25 10.08 3.34
CA SER A 59 5.09 9.53 4.05
C SER A 59 3.79 10.29 3.81
N PRO A 60 3.76 11.64 3.67
CA PRO A 60 2.50 12.33 3.36
C PRO A 60 1.89 11.88 2.03
N ARG A 61 2.71 11.71 1.01
CA ARG A 61 2.27 11.22 -0.30
C ARG A 61 1.77 9.77 -0.21
N GLY A 62 2.54 8.92 0.45
CA GLY A 62 2.17 7.52 0.65
C GLY A 62 0.88 7.37 1.44
N LEU A 63 0.71 8.15 2.50
CA LEU A 63 -0.51 8.11 3.30
C LEU A 63 -1.72 8.53 2.49
N ARG A 64 -1.61 9.62 1.74
CA ARG A 64 -2.68 10.12 0.89
C ARG A 64 -3.13 9.08 -0.12
N GLU A 65 -2.18 8.44 -0.81
CA GLU A 65 -2.48 7.43 -1.82
C GLU A 65 -3.05 6.16 -1.20
N ALA A 66 -2.50 5.72 -0.08
CA ALA A 66 -3.02 4.54 0.63
C ALA A 66 -4.46 4.76 1.11
N GLN A 67 -4.78 5.95 1.61
CA GLN A 67 -6.14 6.31 2.02
C GLN A 67 -7.12 6.21 0.85
N ILE A 68 -6.73 6.68 -0.33
CA ILE A 68 -7.55 6.58 -1.53
C ILE A 68 -7.86 5.12 -1.85
N VAL A 69 -6.85 4.26 -1.82
CA VAL A 69 -7.02 2.83 -2.14
C VAL A 69 -7.92 2.15 -1.11
N VAL A 70 -7.66 2.35 0.17
CA VAL A 70 -8.46 1.74 1.26
C VAL A 70 -9.91 2.20 1.17
N GLU A 71 -10.15 3.48 0.95
CA GLU A 71 -11.50 4.02 0.82
C GLU A 71 -12.24 3.39 -0.37
N TYR A 72 -11.55 3.26 -1.51
CA TYR A 72 -12.13 2.58 -2.68
C TYR A 72 -12.47 1.12 -2.36
N TYR A 73 -11.58 0.40 -1.70
CA TYR A 73 -11.81 -1.01 -1.36
C TYR A 73 -12.92 -1.19 -0.34
N ARG A 74 -13.16 -0.20 0.53
CA ARG A 74 -14.28 -0.28 1.48
C ARG A 74 -15.63 -0.17 0.77
N SER A 75 -15.72 0.58 -0.31
CA SER A 75 -16.96 0.73 -1.09
C SER A 75 -17.09 -0.33 -2.20
N SER A 76 -15.99 -0.90 -2.67
CA SER A 76 -15.94 -1.95 -3.70
C SER A 76 -14.99 -3.04 -3.24
N PRO A 77 -15.43 -3.95 -2.37
CA PRO A 77 -14.54 -4.91 -1.73
C PRO A 77 -13.78 -5.78 -2.73
N PRO A 78 -12.44 -5.81 -2.65
CA PRO A 78 -11.59 -6.65 -3.47
C PRO A 78 -11.45 -8.03 -2.84
N PRO A 79 -10.69 -8.97 -3.47
CA PRO A 79 -10.24 -10.17 -2.78
C PRO A 79 -9.55 -9.83 -1.46
N THR A 80 -9.70 -10.70 -0.47
CA THR A 80 -9.21 -10.49 0.90
C THR A 80 -7.74 -10.07 0.97
N LEU A 81 -6.88 -10.71 0.17
CA LEU A 81 -5.45 -10.40 0.17
C LEU A 81 -5.17 -8.97 -0.31
N GLU A 82 -5.91 -8.48 -1.30
CA GLU A 82 -5.74 -7.11 -1.79
C GLU A 82 -6.07 -6.08 -0.71
N MET A 83 -7.14 -6.30 0.04
CA MET A 83 -7.49 -5.42 1.15
C MET A 83 -6.44 -5.45 2.26
N ALA A 84 -5.96 -6.65 2.61
CA ALA A 84 -4.92 -6.81 3.62
C ALA A 84 -3.65 -6.02 3.22
N ASN A 85 -3.22 -6.15 1.96
CA ASN A 85 -2.05 -5.44 1.45
C ASN A 85 -2.24 -3.92 1.47
N ALA A 86 -3.43 -3.43 1.14
CA ALA A 86 -3.71 -2.00 1.19
C ALA A 86 -3.66 -1.46 2.61
N LEU A 87 -4.23 -2.19 3.56
CA LEU A 87 -4.19 -1.81 4.98
C LEU A 87 -2.77 -1.84 5.54
N ARG A 88 -1.96 -2.80 5.09
CA ARG A 88 -0.54 -2.87 5.45
C ARG A 88 0.19 -1.60 5.03
N VAL A 89 0.01 -1.17 3.79
CA VAL A 89 0.66 0.05 3.27
C VAL A 89 0.16 1.27 4.02
N MET A 90 -1.14 1.36 4.29
CA MET A 90 -1.71 2.45 5.06
C MET A 90 -1.11 2.52 6.46
N ALA A 91 -1.00 1.39 7.14
CA ALA A 91 -0.41 1.33 8.48
C ALA A 91 1.06 1.74 8.46
N LEU A 92 1.84 1.32 7.45
CA LEU A 92 3.23 1.75 7.29
C LEU A 92 3.34 3.26 7.12
N ALA A 93 2.46 3.87 6.31
CA ALA A 93 2.44 5.31 6.10
C ALA A 93 2.06 6.05 7.38
N GLU A 94 1.10 5.53 8.13
CA GLU A 94 0.69 6.12 9.41
C GLU A 94 1.80 6.06 10.44
N MET A 95 2.53 4.94 10.52
CA MET A 95 3.69 4.84 11.40
C MET A 95 4.74 5.88 11.06
N ALA A 96 5.04 6.05 9.77
CA ALA A 96 6.02 7.03 9.31
C ALA A 96 5.57 8.47 9.60
N ALA A 97 4.26 8.71 9.65
CA ALA A 97 3.67 10.01 9.98
C ALA A 97 3.48 10.23 11.48
N GLY A 98 3.78 9.24 12.32
CA GLY A 98 3.60 9.32 13.77
C GLY A 98 2.17 9.10 14.23
N GLU A 99 1.28 8.62 13.36
CA GLU A 99 -0.12 8.35 13.68
C GLU A 99 -0.26 6.91 14.21
N ASN A 100 0.29 6.67 15.40
CA ASN A 100 0.49 5.32 15.93
C ASN A 100 -0.83 4.61 16.27
N ASP A 101 -1.82 5.31 16.81
CA ASP A 101 -3.11 4.68 17.17
C ASP A 101 -3.85 4.17 15.93
N SER A 102 -3.90 4.97 14.88
CA SER A 102 -4.49 4.57 13.61
C SER A 102 -3.72 3.39 13.00
N ALA A 103 -2.39 3.44 13.08
CA ALA A 103 -1.54 2.36 12.56
C ALA A 103 -1.84 1.04 13.26
N VAL A 104 -1.97 1.04 14.59
CA VAL A 104 -2.31 -0.17 15.35
C VAL A 104 -3.64 -0.75 14.86
N SER A 105 -4.67 0.09 14.72
CA SER A 105 -5.98 -0.36 14.26
C SER A 105 -5.90 -1.01 12.87
N HIS A 106 -5.16 -0.41 11.96
CA HIS A 106 -5.02 -0.94 10.60
C HIS A 106 -4.15 -2.19 10.55
N TRP A 107 -3.10 -2.29 11.40
CA TRP A 107 -2.32 -3.53 11.51
C TRP A 107 -3.17 -4.68 12.04
N ILE A 108 -4.03 -4.42 13.01
CA ILE A 108 -4.94 -5.46 13.56
C ILE A 108 -5.91 -5.93 12.49
N GLU A 109 -6.49 -5.02 11.74
CA GLU A 109 -7.40 -5.37 10.64
C GLU A 109 -6.66 -6.16 9.54
N ALA A 110 -5.48 -5.71 9.15
CA ALA A 110 -4.66 -6.41 8.16
C ALA A 110 -4.32 -7.83 8.63
N ARG A 111 -3.96 -7.99 9.92
CA ARG A 111 -3.66 -9.28 10.51
C ARG A 111 -4.81 -10.27 10.33
N GLU A 112 -6.02 -9.86 10.67
CA GLU A 112 -7.20 -10.72 10.54
C GLU A 112 -7.42 -11.15 9.09
N LEU A 113 -7.24 -10.23 8.14
CA LEU A 113 -7.39 -10.53 6.73
C LEU A 113 -6.28 -11.45 6.20
N TYR A 114 -5.03 -11.24 6.64
CA TYR A 114 -3.93 -12.14 6.28
C TYR A 114 -4.14 -13.54 6.85
N LEU A 115 -4.64 -13.62 8.09
CA LEU A 115 -4.96 -14.91 8.70
C LEU A 115 -6.03 -15.65 7.88
N HIS A 116 -7.08 -14.93 7.49
CA HIS A 116 -8.18 -15.47 6.69
C HIS A 116 -7.70 -15.90 5.30
N ALA A 117 -6.76 -15.16 4.71
CA ALA A 117 -6.19 -15.46 3.39
C ALA A 117 -5.09 -16.54 3.45
N GLY A 118 -4.68 -16.98 4.64
CA GLY A 118 -3.64 -17.98 4.79
C GLY A 118 -2.22 -17.47 4.55
N VAL A 119 -1.96 -16.18 4.77
CA VAL A 119 -0.66 -15.55 4.55
C VAL A 119 0.05 -15.37 5.90
N ALA A 120 0.82 -16.38 6.31
CA ALA A 120 1.47 -16.40 7.61
C ALA A 120 2.46 -15.24 7.80
N ASP A 121 3.22 -14.88 6.76
CA ASP A 121 4.19 -13.78 6.85
C ASP A 121 3.51 -12.44 7.13
N GLY A 122 2.33 -12.21 6.57
CA GLY A 122 1.55 -11.00 6.83
C GLY A 122 1.08 -10.93 8.29
N VAL A 123 0.64 -12.05 8.85
CA VAL A 123 0.24 -12.14 10.26
C VAL A 123 1.44 -11.83 11.17
N LEU A 124 2.58 -12.43 10.89
CA LEU A 124 3.80 -12.21 11.69
C LEU A 124 4.28 -10.77 11.64
N GLU A 125 4.26 -10.15 10.46
CA GLU A 125 4.63 -8.74 10.36
C GLU A 125 3.69 -7.85 11.16
N ALA A 126 2.37 -8.06 11.03
CA ALA A 126 1.39 -7.27 11.78
C ALA A 126 1.59 -7.40 13.29
N ASP A 127 1.82 -8.63 13.77
CA ASP A 127 2.10 -8.87 15.20
C ASP A 127 3.35 -8.12 15.67
N ARG A 128 4.43 -8.15 14.89
CA ARG A 128 5.66 -7.43 15.23
C ARG A 128 5.44 -5.92 15.27
N ARG A 129 4.70 -5.36 14.30
CA ARG A 129 4.44 -3.93 14.23
C ARG A 129 3.58 -3.46 15.40
N VAL A 130 2.54 -4.22 15.75
CA VAL A 130 1.69 -3.90 16.91
C VAL A 130 2.52 -3.93 18.19
N ALA A 131 3.39 -4.92 18.36
CA ALA A 131 4.25 -5.01 19.52
C ALA A 131 5.20 -3.80 19.64
N VAL A 132 5.81 -3.38 18.52
CA VAL A 132 6.69 -2.21 18.49
C VAL A 132 5.92 -0.94 18.86
N LEU A 133 4.72 -0.75 18.32
CA LEU A 133 3.88 0.42 18.60
C LEU A 133 3.42 0.44 20.05
N ALA A 134 3.11 -0.71 20.64
CA ALA A 134 2.75 -0.81 22.04
C ALA A 134 3.91 -0.43 22.95
N ALA A 135 5.14 -0.72 22.56
CA ALA A 135 6.33 -0.43 23.37
C ALA A 135 6.67 1.06 23.42
N VAL A 136 6.19 1.88 22.47
CA VAL A 136 6.43 3.32 22.43
C VAL A 136 5.24 4.15 22.91
N ALA A 137 4.16 3.49 23.30
CA ALA A 137 2.97 4.16 23.83
C ALA A 137 3.18 4.68 25.25
#